data_b611be3edca02366ea2d1cbad919d3dc
#
_entry.id   b611be3edca02366ea2d1cbad919d3dc
#
_cell.length_a   1.000
_cell.length_b   1.000
_cell.length_c   1.000
_cell.angle_alpha   90.00
_cell.angle_beta   90.00
_cell.angle_gamma   90.00
#
_symmetry.space_group_name_H-M   'P 1'
#
loop_
_entity.id
_entity.type
_entity.pdbx_description
1 polymer ?
#
loop_
_entity_poly.entity_id
_entity_poly.type
_entity_poly.pdbx_seq_one_letter_code
_entity_poly.pdbx_strand_id
1 'polypeptide(L)'
;MVKLKDGFTGERAFVLPRIIVDKMEEDPLTSMLHITDIGYYPKAKHHFRERKEPINQYVFIYCIDGAGWYRIGNQEYTVSANQYFILPAGVPHAYASDKSYPWTIYWIHFKGILAPFYAQEASRPMDIQPESHSRISTRINLFEEIFNTLKNGYSNENLRYAFSMFHFYLGTLRYIQQFRNATANNDAAEDENVSELAIHYMKENMEKHLSLQDIADQIGYSPSHFSLLFKKKTGHSPLTYFNLLKIQQSCQLLDTTDMKINQICYKIGIEDTYYFSRLFSKIMGMSPREYRKSKKG
;
A
#
# COMPACT_ATOMS: atom_id res chain seq x y z
N MET A 1 -10.30 -16.46 -19.53
CA MET A 1 -10.03 -15.91 -18.19
C MET A 1 -9.46 -14.51 -18.38
N VAL A 2 -10.04 -13.50 -17.72
CA VAL A 2 -9.57 -12.11 -17.84
C VAL A 2 -8.18 -12.02 -17.21
N LYS A 3 -7.24 -11.39 -17.92
CA LYS A 3 -5.87 -11.10 -17.46
C LYS A 3 -5.64 -9.62 -17.65
N LEU A 4 -5.36 -8.91 -16.56
CA LEU A 4 -5.11 -7.45 -16.54
C LEU A 4 -3.65 -7.19 -16.21
N LYS A 5 -3.06 -6.23 -16.90
CA LYS A 5 -1.68 -5.76 -16.63
C LYS A 5 -1.68 -4.54 -15.70
N ASP A 6 -2.74 -3.73 -15.77
CA ASP A 6 -2.98 -2.45 -15.10
C ASP A 6 -4.48 -2.12 -15.18
N GLY A 7 -4.91 -0.94 -14.74
CA GLY A 7 -6.31 -0.48 -14.80
C GLY A 7 -7.11 -0.87 -13.54
N PHE A 8 -6.45 -1.04 -12.39
CA PHE A 8 -7.12 -1.35 -11.12
C PHE A 8 -7.69 -0.09 -10.48
N THR A 9 -8.91 -0.21 -9.94
CA THR A 9 -9.55 0.93 -9.25
C THR A 9 -8.66 1.44 -8.11
N GLY A 10 -8.27 2.71 -8.17
CA GLY A 10 -7.39 3.32 -7.17
C GLY A 10 -5.89 3.07 -7.38
N GLU A 11 -5.50 2.48 -8.51
CA GLU A 11 -4.09 2.34 -8.83
C GLU A 11 -3.39 3.69 -8.98
N ARG A 12 -2.12 3.70 -8.63
CA ARG A 12 -1.22 4.82 -8.84
C ARG A 12 0.10 4.25 -9.37
N ALA A 13 0.42 4.58 -10.59
CA ALA A 13 1.62 4.08 -11.22
C ALA A 13 2.11 5.02 -12.31
N PHE A 14 3.41 5.06 -12.53
CA PHE A 14 3.99 5.71 -13.69
C PHE A 14 5.35 5.11 -14.06
N VAL A 15 5.70 5.28 -15.32
CA VAL A 15 6.97 4.91 -15.91
C VAL A 15 7.78 6.17 -16.12
N LEU A 16 9.04 6.19 -15.74
CA LEU A 16 9.91 7.33 -16.00
C LEU A 16 10.23 7.40 -17.50
N PRO A 17 10.20 8.61 -18.10
CA PRO A 17 10.60 8.79 -19.48
C PRO A 17 12.03 8.27 -19.73
N ARG A 18 12.27 7.62 -20.87
CA ARG A 18 13.57 7.03 -21.18
C ARG A 18 14.73 8.03 -21.09
N ILE A 19 14.54 9.24 -21.57
CA ILE A 19 15.55 10.29 -21.49
C ILE A 19 15.95 10.62 -20.04
N ILE A 20 15.04 10.45 -19.07
CA ILE A 20 15.31 10.63 -17.65
C ILE A 20 16.08 9.42 -17.09
N VAL A 21 15.72 8.21 -17.51
CA VAL A 21 16.45 6.99 -17.13
C VAL A 21 17.89 7.04 -17.67
N ASP A 22 18.07 7.37 -18.95
CA ASP A 22 19.39 7.50 -19.56
C ASP A 22 20.26 8.54 -18.81
N LYS A 23 19.67 9.67 -18.43
CA LYS A 23 20.35 10.69 -17.61
C LYS A 23 20.75 10.17 -16.22
N MET A 24 19.92 9.34 -15.58
CA MET A 24 20.25 8.72 -14.29
C MET A 24 21.36 7.66 -14.43
N GLU A 25 21.44 6.98 -15.55
CA GLU A 25 22.52 6.01 -15.85
C GLU A 25 23.88 6.71 -16.02
N GLU A 26 23.90 7.97 -16.47
CA GLU A 26 25.12 8.78 -16.63
C GLU A 26 25.54 9.51 -15.34
N ASP A 27 24.62 9.80 -14.42
CA ASP A 27 24.93 10.50 -13.17
C ASP A 27 25.63 9.58 -12.16
N PRO A 28 26.79 9.96 -11.59
CA PRO A 28 27.59 9.12 -10.72
C PRO A 28 26.86 8.57 -9.48
N LEU A 29 25.85 9.26 -8.97
CA LEU A 29 25.05 8.80 -7.82
C LEU A 29 23.93 7.88 -8.27
N THR A 30 23.09 8.35 -9.20
CA THR A 30 21.89 7.62 -9.58
C THR A 30 22.19 6.40 -10.44
N SER A 31 23.35 6.33 -11.13
CA SER A 31 23.82 5.11 -11.80
C SER A 31 24.05 3.94 -10.86
N MET A 32 24.30 4.21 -9.58
CA MET A 32 24.46 3.15 -8.59
C MET A 32 23.15 2.41 -8.31
N LEU A 33 22.02 3.10 -8.31
CA LEU A 33 20.69 2.53 -8.09
C LEU A 33 19.63 3.55 -8.51
N HIS A 34 18.73 3.22 -9.43
CA HIS A 34 17.65 4.12 -9.84
C HIS A 34 16.37 3.39 -10.21
N ILE A 35 15.27 4.08 -10.00
CA ILE A 35 13.92 3.62 -10.32
C ILE A 35 13.64 3.93 -11.80
N THR A 36 13.02 2.98 -12.49
CA THR A 36 12.53 3.16 -13.86
C THR A 36 11.00 3.24 -13.91
N ASP A 37 10.34 2.51 -13.03
CA ASP A 37 8.89 2.43 -12.92
C ASP A 37 8.53 2.24 -11.45
N ILE A 38 7.41 2.82 -11.02
CA ILE A 38 6.96 2.72 -9.64
C ILE A 38 5.43 2.74 -9.57
N GLY A 39 4.86 1.97 -8.66
CA GLY A 39 3.42 1.97 -8.51
C GLY A 39 2.88 1.23 -7.31
N TYR A 40 1.60 1.45 -7.10
CA TYR A 40 0.75 0.85 -6.10
C TYR A 40 -0.52 0.33 -6.76
N TYR A 41 -0.83 -0.95 -6.57
CA TYR A 41 -2.02 -1.61 -7.08
C TYR A 41 -2.86 -2.15 -5.93
N PRO A 42 -3.97 -1.50 -5.58
CA PRO A 42 -4.88 -2.00 -4.55
C PRO A 42 -5.75 -3.13 -5.11
N LYS A 43 -5.90 -4.22 -4.35
CA LYS A 43 -6.79 -5.36 -4.66
C LYS A 43 -6.79 -5.74 -6.14
N ALA A 44 -5.60 -5.94 -6.70
CA ALA A 44 -5.35 -6.09 -8.14
C ALA A 44 -5.94 -7.40 -8.70
N LYS A 45 -7.27 -7.46 -8.76
CA LYS A 45 -8.02 -8.64 -9.24
C LYS A 45 -7.69 -8.92 -10.69
N HIS A 46 -7.38 -10.19 -10.99
CA HIS A 46 -6.95 -10.66 -12.31
C HIS A 46 -5.59 -10.09 -12.78
N HIS A 47 -4.83 -9.48 -11.90
CA HIS A 47 -3.48 -9.04 -12.26
C HIS A 47 -2.66 -10.23 -12.74
N PHE A 48 -2.10 -10.10 -13.92
CA PHE A 48 -1.23 -11.11 -14.54
C PHE A 48 -0.20 -10.44 -15.44
N ARG A 49 1.03 -10.78 -15.23
CA ARG A 49 2.15 -10.35 -16.09
C ARG A 49 2.99 -11.57 -16.42
N GLU A 50 3.34 -11.74 -17.69
CA GLU A 50 4.30 -12.72 -18.16
C GLU A 50 5.28 -12.04 -19.11
N ARG A 51 6.56 -12.25 -18.86
CA ARG A 51 7.66 -11.80 -19.69
C ARG A 51 8.47 -13.00 -20.13
N LYS A 52 8.18 -13.51 -21.32
CA LYS A 52 8.92 -14.59 -21.97
C LYS A 52 10.30 -14.12 -22.39
N GLU A 53 10.37 -12.89 -22.90
CA GLU A 53 11.61 -12.17 -23.18
C GLU A 53 12.08 -11.50 -21.88
N PRO A 54 13.32 -11.73 -21.44
CA PRO A 54 13.85 -11.11 -20.24
C PRO A 54 13.97 -9.59 -20.39
N ILE A 55 13.71 -8.86 -19.32
CA ILE A 55 13.90 -7.42 -19.25
C ILE A 55 15.20 -7.08 -18.50
N ASN A 56 15.85 -6.00 -18.87
CA ASN A 56 17.05 -5.51 -18.19
C ASN A 56 16.70 -4.60 -16.99
N GLN A 57 15.78 -5.07 -16.14
CA GLN A 57 15.34 -4.38 -14.94
C GLN A 57 15.07 -5.42 -13.85
N TYR A 58 15.36 -5.08 -12.60
CA TYR A 58 14.89 -5.78 -11.43
C TYR A 58 13.47 -5.33 -11.12
N VAL A 59 12.62 -6.25 -10.63
CA VAL A 59 11.23 -5.93 -10.24
C VAL A 59 11.03 -6.27 -8.78
N PHE A 60 10.97 -5.26 -7.95
CA PHE A 60 10.58 -5.38 -6.55
C PHE A 60 9.06 -5.39 -6.44
N ILE A 61 8.51 -6.34 -5.66
CA ILE A 61 7.09 -6.40 -5.32
C ILE A 61 6.96 -6.67 -3.83
N TYR A 62 6.22 -5.81 -3.14
CA TYR A 62 5.84 -5.97 -1.74
C TYR A 62 4.34 -6.16 -1.64
N CYS A 63 3.92 -7.35 -1.19
CA CYS A 63 2.52 -7.69 -0.93
C CYS A 63 2.16 -7.23 0.48
N ILE A 64 1.27 -6.25 0.59
CA ILE A 64 0.82 -5.74 1.89
C ILE A 64 -0.50 -6.36 2.35
N ASP A 65 -1.31 -6.88 1.41
CA ASP A 65 -2.58 -7.56 1.67
C ASP A 65 -2.86 -8.56 0.54
N GLY A 66 -3.64 -9.61 0.84
CA GLY A 66 -3.98 -10.63 -0.13
C GLY A 66 -2.85 -11.62 -0.40
N ALA A 67 -2.89 -12.24 -1.59
CA ALA A 67 -1.93 -13.25 -2.01
C ALA A 67 -1.72 -13.25 -3.52
N GLY A 68 -0.65 -13.91 -3.95
CA GLY A 68 -0.34 -14.12 -5.35
C GLY A 68 0.70 -15.21 -5.53
N TRP A 69 1.21 -15.31 -6.74
CA TRP A 69 2.30 -16.20 -7.09
C TRP A 69 3.22 -15.55 -8.11
N TYR A 70 4.44 -16.01 -8.17
CA TYR A 70 5.37 -15.66 -9.23
C TYR A 70 6.25 -16.84 -9.62
N ARG A 71 6.80 -16.79 -10.84
CA ARG A 71 7.68 -17.81 -11.41
C ARG A 71 8.92 -17.15 -12.00
N ILE A 72 10.07 -17.70 -11.67
CA ILE A 72 11.38 -17.34 -12.23
C ILE A 72 11.94 -18.58 -12.93
N GLY A 73 12.06 -18.52 -14.26
CA GLY A 73 12.39 -19.72 -15.02
C GLY A 73 11.35 -20.82 -14.80
N ASN A 74 11.79 -21.96 -14.25
CA ASN A 74 10.92 -23.11 -13.96
C ASN A 74 10.48 -23.19 -12.48
N GLN A 75 10.90 -22.26 -11.63
CA GLN A 75 10.61 -22.28 -10.20
C GLN A 75 9.48 -21.34 -9.87
N GLU A 76 8.44 -21.88 -9.23
CA GLU A 76 7.25 -21.12 -8.81
C GLU A 76 7.21 -20.95 -7.30
N TYR A 77 6.77 -19.77 -6.86
CA TYR A 77 6.63 -19.37 -5.47
C TYR A 77 5.26 -18.77 -5.23
N THR A 78 4.70 -19.02 -4.07
CA THR A 78 3.54 -18.29 -3.56
C THR A 78 4.00 -17.12 -2.70
N VAL A 79 3.23 -16.05 -2.69
CA VAL A 79 3.47 -14.86 -1.87
C VAL A 79 2.19 -14.46 -1.16
N SER A 80 2.29 -14.08 0.09
CA SER A 80 1.19 -13.64 0.95
C SER A 80 1.45 -12.25 1.53
N ALA A 81 0.49 -11.73 2.27
CA ALA A 81 0.63 -10.45 2.95
C ALA A 81 1.90 -10.38 3.80
N ASN A 82 2.52 -9.21 3.84
CA ASN A 82 3.77 -8.92 4.53
C ASN A 82 5.00 -9.68 3.98
N GLN A 83 4.97 -10.09 2.72
CA GLN A 83 6.11 -10.63 2.01
C GLN A 83 6.52 -9.76 0.85
N TYR A 84 7.81 -9.69 0.58
CA TYR A 84 8.35 -9.08 -0.63
C TYR A 84 9.27 -10.03 -1.38
N PHE A 85 9.48 -9.76 -2.65
CA PHE A 85 10.45 -10.45 -3.48
C PHE A 85 10.99 -9.52 -4.55
N ILE A 86 12.12 -9.91 -5.14
CA ILE A 86 12.74 -9.17 -6.24
C ILE A 86 12.99 -10.14 -7.40
N LEU A 87 12.32 -9.91 -8.52
CA LEU A 87 12.57 -10.65 -9.76
C LEU A 87 13.88 -10.15 -10.38
N PRO A 88 14.82 -11.04 -10.71
CA PRO A 88 16.10 -10.66 -11.26
C PRO A 88 15.98 -10.12 -12.71
N ALA A 89 16.85 -9.19 -13.06
CA ALA A 89 17.02 -8.76 -14.44
C ALA A 89 17.58 -9.91 -15.30
N GLY A 90 17.27 -9.91 -16.60
CA GLY A 90 17.80 -10.89 -17.55
C GLY A 90 17.20 -12.29 -17.44
N VAL A 91 16.13 -12.49 -16.66
CA VAL A 91 15.47 -13.79 -16.49
C VAL A 91 13.99 -13.71 -16.85
N PRO A 92 13.48 -14.64 -17.67
CA PRO A 92 12.05 -14.76 -17.94
C PRO A 92 11.26 -15.00 -16.64
N HIS A 93 10.15 -14.31 -16.50
CA HIS A 93 9.33 -14.42 -15.28
C HIS A 93 7.85 -14.16 -15.54
N ALA A 94 7.02 -14.68 -14.65
CA ALA A 94 5.59 -14.40 -14.63
C ALA A 94 5.12 -14.21 -13.19
N TYR A 95 4.06 -13.42 -12.99
CA TYR A 95 3.42 -13.27 -11.71
C TYR A 95 1.94 -12.94 -11.85
N ALA A 96 1.16 -13.28 -10.84
CA ALA A 96 -0.26 -13.00 -10.79
C ALA A 96 -0.79 -12.87 -9.38
N SER A 97 -1.88 -12.13 -9.24
CA SER A 97 -2.69 -12.12 -8.01
C SER A 97 -3.44 -13.43 -7.85
N ASP A 98 -3.72 -13.81 -6.61
CA ASP A 98 -4.67 -14.88 -6.31
C ASP A 98 -6.09 -14.50 -6.78
N LYS A 99 -6.88 -15.50 -7.13
CA LYS A 99 -8.23 -15.30 -7.67
C LYS A 99 -9.24 -14.92 -6.59
N SER A 100 -9.12 -15.53 -5.42
CA SER A 100 -10.04 -15.39 -4.28
C SER A 100 -9.59 -14.29 -3.33
N TYR A 101 -8.25 -14.12 -3.19
CA TYR A 101 -7.59 -13.15 -2.35
C TYR A 101 -6.61 -12.29 -3.14
N PRO A 102 -7.10 -11.42 -4.06
CA PRO A 102 -6.23 -10.63 -4.91
C PRO A 102 -5.37 -9.68 -4.06
N TRP A 103 -4.09 -9.66 -4.37
CA TRP A 103 -3.12 -8.89 -3.64
C TRP A 103 -3.28 -7.36 -3.77
N THR A 104 -2.86 -6.66 -2.73
CA THR A 104 -2.53 -5.23 -2.75
C THR A 104 -1.01 -5.11 -2.68
N ILE A 105 -0.39 -4.46 -3.66
CA ILE A 105 1.06 -4.44 -3.80
C ILE A 105 1.61 -3.04 -4.01
N TYR A 106 2.79 -2.80 -3.43
CA TYR A 106 3.75 -1.79 -3.87
C TYR A 106 4.76 -2.45 -4.80
N TRP A 107 5.10 -1.81 -5.89
CA TRP A 107 6.07 -2.36 -6.84
C TRP A 107 6.99 -1.28 -7.40
N ILE A 108 8.23 -1.66 -7.68
CA ILE A 108 9.26 -0.79 -8.23
C ILE A 108 10.08 -1.59 -9.25
N HIS A 109 10.22 -1.08 -10.48
CA HIS A 109 11.26 -1.52 -11.38
C HIS A 109 12.49 -0.65 -11.20
N PHE A 110 13.66 -1.25 -11.17
CA PHE A 110 14.88 -0.54 -10.91
C PHE A 110 16.10 -1.15 -11.61
N LYS A 111 17.14 -0.35 -11.71
CA LYS A 111 18.44 -0.69 -12.32
C LYS A 111 19.57 -0.12 -11.47
N GLY A 112 20.78 -0.42 -11.85
CA GLY A 112 21.99 0.16 -11.27
C GLY A 112 22.99 -0.88 -10.79
N ILE A 113 24.20 -0.43 -10.52
CA ILE A 113 25.34 -1.27 -10.11
C ILE A 113 25.04 -2.05 -8.81
N LEU A 114 24.27 -1.45 -7.89
CA LEU A 114 23.91 -2.05 -6.61
C LEU A 114 22.65 -2.93 -6.69
N ALA A 115 21.94 -2.95 -7.81
CA ALA A 115 20.70 -3.71 -7.94
C ALA A 115 20.90 -5.22 -7.66
N PRO A 116 21.95 -5.90 -8.19
CA PRO A 116 22.23 -7.31 -7.88
C PRO A 116 22.42 -7.57 -6.40
N PHE A 117 23.07 -6.66 -5.66
CA PHE A 117 23.31 -6.78 -4.23
C PHE A 117 22.00 -6.85 -3.43
N TYR A 118 21.02 -5.99 -3.77
CA TYR A 118 19.71 -6.01 -3.09
C TYR A 118 18.84 -7.19 -3.50
N ALA A 119 19.02 -7.72 -4.72
CA ALA A 119 18.26 -8.85 -5.23
C ALA A 119 18.79 -10.22 -4.79
N GLN A 120 20.03 -10.32 -4.30
CA GLN A 120 20.78 -11.56 -4.11
C GLN A 120 20.04 -12.67 -3.36
N GLU A 121 19.27 -12.36 -2.32
CA GLU A 121 18.52 -13.35 -1.52
C GLU A 121 17.01 -13.21 -1.69
N ALA A 122 16.57 -12.12 -2.31
CA ALA A 122 15.18 -11.74 -2.42
C ALA A 122 14.47 -12.29 -3.67
N SER A 123 15.08 -13.23 -4.40
CA SER A 123 14.40 -13.97 -5.48
C SER A 123 13.37 -14.99 -4.95
N ARG A 124 13.43 -15.32 -3.68
CA ARG A 124 12.41 -16.05 -2.92
C ARG A 124 11.58 -15.09 -2.07
N PRO A 125 10.37 -15.49 -1.61
CA PRO A 125 9.57 -14.64 -0.71
C PRO A 125 10.32 -14.37 0.59
N MET A 126 10.44 -13.09 0.94
CA MET A 126 11.10 -12.61 2.14
C MET A 126 10.05 -12.07 3.10
N ASP A 127 10.03 -12.58 4.33
CA ASP A 127 9.05 -12.19 5.33
C ASP A 127 9.40 -10.84 5.98
N ILE A 128 8.41 -9.96 6.02
CA ILE A 128 8.41 -8.78 6.89
C ILE A 128 7.40 -9.06 8.00
N GLN A 129 7.82 -9.79 9.03
CA GLN A 129 6.92 -10.19 10.10
C GLN A 129 6.32 -8.95 10.79
N PRO A 130 4.98 -8.87 10.92
CA PRO A 130 4.31 -7.79 11.63
C PRO A 130 4.43 -8.00 13.15
N GLU A 131 5.60 -7.70 13.70
CA GLU A 131 5.86 -7.67 15.14
C GLU A 131 5.82 -6.25 15.66
N SER A 132 5.76 -6.08 17.00
CA SER A 132 6.10 -4.82 17.63
C SER A 132 7.46 -4.35 17.10
N HIS A 133 7.57 -3.09 16.69
CA HIS A 133 8.76 -2.51 16.05
C HIS A 133 9.00 -2.93 14.59
N SER A 134 8.00 -3.51 13.90
CA SER A 134 8.12 -3.87 12.47
C SER A 134 8.37 -2.67 11.55
N ARG A 135 7.95 -1.47 11.98
CA ARG A 135 8.08 -0.20 11.24
C ARG A 135 7.55 -0.27 9.80
N ILE A 136 6.48 -1.05 9.58
CA ILE A 136 5.84 -1.20 8.26
C ILE A 136 5.40 0.17 7.72
N SER A 137 4.81 1.01 8.58
CA SER A 137 4.41 2.38 8.23
C SER A 137 5.55 3.23 7.74
N THR A 138 6.68 3.20 8.43
CA THR A 138 7.85 3.95 8.00
C THR A 138 8.25 3.55 6.58
N ARG A 139 8.20 2.25 6.23
CA ARG A 139 8.47 1.78 4.87
C ARG A 139 7.43 2.25 3.86
N ILE A 140 6.15 2.22 4.22
CA ILE A 140 5.08 2.74 3.35
C ILE A 140 5.28 4.24 3.12
N ASN A 141 5.54 5.01 4.19
CA ASN A 141 5.78 6.45 4.06
C ASN A 141 7.02 6.76 3.21
N LEU A 142 8.10 5.99 3.34
CA LEU A 142 9.27 6.10 2.47
C LEU A 142 8.92 5.84 1.00
N PHE A 143 8.11 4.83 0.72
CA PHE A 143 7.64 4.57 -0.64
C PHE A 143 6.81 5.73 -1.18
N GLU A 144 5.86 6.23 -0.40
CA GLU A 144 5.00 7.36 -0.77
C GLU A 144 5.82 8.63 -1.01
N GLU A 145 6.85 8.88 -0.21
CA GLU A 145 7.75 10.01 -0.38
C GLU A 145 8.56 9.90 -1.68
N ILE A 146 9.11 8.73 -1.99
CA ILE A 146 9.78 8.45 -3.28
C ILE A 146 8.81 8.68 -4.43
N PHE A 147 7.61 8.11 -4.35
CA PHE A 147 6.59 8.21 -5.39
C PHE A 147 6.22 9.67 -5.65
N ASN A 148 5.93 10.43 -4.60
CA ASN A 148 5.54 11.84 -4.72
C ASN A 148 6.70 12.73 -5.21
N THR A 149 7.93 12.47 -4.78
CA THR A 149 9.12 13.18 -5.26
C THR A 149 9.27 13.04 -6.78
N LEU A 150 9.20 11.82 -7.29
CA LEU A 150 9.32 11.54 -8.72
C LEU A 150 8.09 12.07 -9.51
N LYS A 151 6.91 12.02 -8.93
CA LYS A 151 5.68 12.58 -9.53
C LYS A 151 5.75 14.10 -9.67
N ASN A 152 6.43 14.79 -8.76
CA ASN A 152 6.54 16.25 -8.75
C ASN A 152 7.59 16.80 -9.74
N GLY A 153 8.30 15.94 -10.45
CA GLY A 153 9.21 16.31 -11.55
C GLY A 153 10.59 15.69 -11.44
N TYR A 154 11.38 15.85 -12.50
CA TYR A 154 12.65 15.16 -12.71
C TYR A 154 13.85 16.11 -12.68
N SER A 155 13.86 17.08 -11.74
CA SER A 155 15.05 17.89 -11.46
C SER A 155 16.19 16.99 -10.94
N ASN A 156 17.44 17.44 -11.07
CA ASN A 156 18.58 16.67 -10.54
C ASN A 156 18.45 16.42 -9.03
N GLU A 157 17.94 17.43 -8.30
CA GLU A 157 17.71 17.30 -6.87
C GLU A 157 16.65 16.24 -6.57
N ASN A 158 15.50 16.26 -7.25
CA ASN A 158 14.45 15.25 -7.07
C ASN A 158 14.95 13.84 -7.39
N LEU A 159 15.69 13.66 -8.49
CA LEU A 159 16.23 12.36 -8.89
C LEU A 159 17.24 11.84 -7.87
N ARG A 160 18.16 12.69 -7.39
CA ARG A 160 19.17 12.31 -6.39
C ARG A 160 18.55 12.08 -5.01
N TYR A 161 17.52 12.86 -4.65
CA TYR A 161 16.78 12.64 -3.42
C TYR A 161 16.02 11.31 -3.46
N ALA A 162 15.28 11.04 -4.55
CA ALA A 162 14.59 9.76 -4.73
C ALA A 162 15.55 8.58 -4.74
N PHE A 163 16.76 8.71 -5.33
CA PHE A 163 17.84 7.72 -5.23
C PHE A 163 18.22 7.44 -3.77
N SER A 164 18.50 8.49 -2.99
CA SER A 164 18.93 8.35 -1.59
C SER A 164 17.85 7.67 -0.74
N MET A 165 16.59 8.05 -0.95
CA MET A 165 15.44 7.44 -0.27
C MET A 165 15.23 5.99 -0.70
N PHE A 166 15.38 5.67 -1.97
CA PHE A 166 15.22 4.30 -2.49
C PHE A 166 16.35 3.38 -1.99
N HIS A 167 17.57 3.87 -1.94
CA HIS A 167 18.69 3.15 -1.36
C HIS A 167 18.41 2.82 0.13
N PHE A 168 17.92 3.80 0.89
CA PHE A 168 17.52 3.59 2.28
C PHE A 168 16.34 2.63 2.39
N TYR A 169 15.32 2.77 1.54
CA TYR A 169 14.15 1.89 1.50
C TYR A 169 14.55 0.41 1.34
N LEU A 170 15.38 0.08 0.35
CA LEU A 170 15.90 -1.28 0.19
C LEU A 170 16.78 -1.72 1.37
N GLY A 171 17.53 -0.80 1.97
CA GLY A 171 18.29 -1.04 3.19
C GLY A 171 17.41 -1.47 4.36
N THR A 172 16.22 -0.87 4.53
CA THR A 172 15.27 -1.25 5.59
C THR A 172 14.74 -2.68 5.46
N LEU A 173 14.73 -3.21 4.24
CA LEU A 173 14.28 -4.57 3.93
C LEU A 173 15.42 -5.58 4.08
N ARG A 174 16.62 -5.24 3.58
CA ARG A 174 17.79 -6.12 3.67
C ARG A 174 18.34 -6.24 5.10
N TYR A 175 18.33 -5.15 5.85
CA TYR A 175 18.84 -5.08 7.22
C TYR A 175 17.69 -4.90 8.22
N ILE A 176 16.70 -5.79 8.13
CA ILE A 176 15.43 -5.66 8.87
C ILE A 176 15.61 -5.55 10.38
N GLN A 177 16.57 -6.29 10.97
CA GLN A 177 16.83 -6.26 12.41
C GLN A 177 17.46 -4.93 12.84
N GLN A 178 18.43 -4.42 12.08
CA GLN A 178 19.06 -3.13 12.35
C GLN A 178 18.05 -2.00 12.24
N PHE A 179 17.18 -2.07 11.21
CA PHE A 179 16.13 -1.08 11.02
C PHE A 179 15.12 -1.08 12.17
N ARG A 180 14.75 -2.24 12.69
CA ARG A 180 13.86 -2.38 13.85
C ARG A 180 14.50 -1.86 15.13
N ASN A 181 15.75 -2.25 15.38
CA ASN A 181 16.45 -1.94 16.62
C ASN A 181 16.88 -0.47 16.73
N ALA A 182 17.04 0.23 15.61
CA ALA A 182 17.47 1.63 15.61
C ALA A 182 16.52 2.59 16.34
N THR A 183 15.28 2.21 16.56
CA THR A 183 14.27 3.01 17.27
C THR A 183 13.73 2.35 18.54
N ALA A 184 14.26 1.22 18.96
CA ALA A 184 13.80 0.50 20.15
C ALA A 184 13.84 1.34 21.46
N ASN A 185 14.52 2.49 21.45
CA ASN A 185 14.57 3.43 22.56
C ASN A 185 13.63 4.66 22.37
N ASN A 186 12.83 4.71 21.32
CA ASN A 186 11.98 5.87 21.00
C ASN A 186 10.49 5.47 20.87
N ASP A 187 9.90 4.99 21.96
CA ASP A 187 8.47 4.58 22.00
C ASP A 187 7.48 5.67 21.56
N ALA A 188 7.85 6.95 21.67
CA ALA A 188 6.98 8.07 21.32
C ALA A 188 6.76 8.28 19.81
N ALA A 189 7.75 7.94 18.96
CA ALA A 189 7.65 8.10 17.50
C ALA A 189 6.85 6.96 16.83
N GLU A 190 6.81 5.77 17.46
CA GLU A 190 6.01 4.63 17.00
C GLU A 190 4.51 4.84 17.24
N ASP A 191 4.15 5.46 18.37
CA ASP A 191 2.75 5.78 18.71
C ASP A 191 2.11 6.73 17.67
N GLU A 192 2.88 7.64 17.10
CA GLU A 192 2.40 8.55 16.03
C GLU A 192 2.01 7.80 14.76
N ASN A 193 2.79 6.81 14.42
CA ASN A 193 2.73 6.10 13.16
C ASN A 193 1.63 5.01 13.13
N VAL A 194 1.32 4.38 14.27
CA VAL A 194 0.30 3.34 14.43
C VAL A 194 -1.08 3.83 13.99
N SER A 195 -1.43 5.05 14.37
CA SER A 195 -2.74 5.62 14.04
C SER A 195 -2.90 5.90 12.55
N GLU A 196 -1.86 6.39 11.90
CA GLU A 196 -1.87 6.69 10.45
C GLU A 196 -1.99 5.43 9.61
N LEU A 197 -1.29 4.36 10.00
CA LEU A 197 -1.41 3.05 9.38
C LEU A 197 -2.81 2.47 9.47
N ALA A 198 -3.33 2.48 10.69
CA ALA A 198 -4.67 1.99 10.93
C ALA A 198 -5.70 2.76 10.09
N ILE A 199 -5.57 4.10 10.02
CA ILE A 199 -6.43 4.94 9.20
C ILE A 199 -6.26 4.62 7.71
N HIS A 200 -5.04 4.41 7.24
CA HIS A 200 -4.78 4.01 5.86
C HIS A 200 -5.44 2.67 5.53
N TYR A 201 -5.21 1.65 6.37
CA TYR A 201 -5.83 0.33 6.22
C TYR A 201 -7.36 0.39 6.26
N MET A 202 -7.93 1.17 7.18
CA MET A 202 -9.38 1.42 7.25
C MET A 202 -9.91 2.01 5.95
N LYS A 203 -9.24 3.03 5.39
CA LYS A 203 -9.65 3.68 4.14
C LYS A 203 -9.64 2.74 2.94
N GLU A 204 -8.67 1.83 2.87
CA GLU A 204 -8.59 0.85 1.79
C GLU A 204 -9.60 -0.29 1.91
N ASN A 205 -10.14 -0.50 3.11
CA ASN A 205 -11.07 -1.58 3.40
C ASN A 205 -12.47 -1.08 3.78
N MET A 206 -12.88 0.09 3.27
CA MET A 206 -14.15 0.74 3.60
C MET A 206 -15.38 -0.12 3.30
N GLU A 207 -15.31 -0.98 2.32
CA GLU A 207 -16.38 -1.91 1.93
C GLU A 207 -16.45 -3.18 2.79
N LYS A 208 -15.44 -3.41 3.65
CA LYS A 208 -15.39 -4.60 4.53
C LYS A 208 -15.96 -4.29 5.91
N HIS A 209 -16.40 -5.35 6.58
CA HIS A 209 -16.62 -5.32 8.02
C HIS A 209 -15.28 -5.67 8.69
N LEU A 210 -14.61 -4.68 9.29
CA LEU A 210 -13.37 -4.88 10.04
C LEU A 210 -13.68 -4.98 11.53
N SER A 211 -13.15 -6.00 12.18
CA SER A 211 -13.07 -6.09 13.62
C SER A 211 -11.86 -5.33 14.17
N LEU A 212 -11.84 -5.10 15.48
CA LEU A 212 -10.66 -4.53 16.15
C LEU A 212 -9.43 -5.43 15.98
N GLN A 213 -9.64 -6.76 15.97
CA GLN A 213 -8.58 -7.75 15.76
C GLN A 213 -7.97 -7.61 14.36
N ASP A 214 -8.80 -7.54 13.32
CA ASP A 214 -8.31 -7.42 11.93
C ASP A 214 -7.41 -6.20 11.73
N ILE A 215 -7.80 -5.06 12.32
CA ILE A 215 -7.02 -3.83 12.23
C ILE A 215 -5.71 -3.96 13.04
N ALA A 216 -5.77 -4.51 14.24
CA ALA A 216 -4.63 -4.68 15.12
C ALA A 216 -3.60 -5.65 14.51
N ASP A 217 -4.04 -6.78 13.97
CA ASP A 217 -3.18 -7.78 13.32
C ASP A 217 -2.47 -7.19 12.10
N GLN A 218 -3.19 -6.38 11.30
CA GLN A 218 -2.60 -5.74 10.13
C GLN A 218 -1.45 -4.79 10.47
N ILE A 219 -1.53 -4.13 11.63
CA ILE A 219 -0.49 -3.17 12.07
C ILE A 219 0.51 -3.77 13.04
N GLY A 220 0.38 -5.07 13.38
CA GLY A 220 1.33 -5.80 14.22
C GLY A 220 1.22 -5.50 15.73
N TYR A 221 0.01 -5.21 16.22
CA TYR A 221 -0.24 -4.89 17.63
C TYR A 221 -1.29 -5.81 18.25
N SER A 222 -1.25 -5.98 19.59
CA SER A 222 -2.39 -6.56 20.29
C SER A 222 -3.58 -5.60 20.26
N PRO A 223 -4.83 -6.08 20.15
CA PRO A 223 -6.02 -5.22 20.07
C PRO A 223 -6.13 -4.22 21.21
N SER A 224 -5.81 -4.62 22.44
CA SER A 224 -5.88 -3.78 23.62
C SER A 224 -4.87 -2.63 23.56
N HIS A 225 -3.62 -2.93 23.21
CA HIS A 225 -2.56 -1.94 23.07
C HIS A 225 -2.83 -0.98 21.92
N PHE A 226 -3.17 -1.51 20.75
CA PHE A 226 -3.59 -0.70 19.61
C PHE A 226 -4.74 0.25 19.94
N SER A 227 -5.81 -0.26 20.59
CA SER A 227 -6.96 0.56 20.92
C SER A 227 -6.62 1.72 21.86
N LEU A 228 -5.71 1.49 22.81
CA LEU A 228 -5.22 2.52 23.73
C LEU A 228 -4.45 3.62 22.98
N LEU A 229 -3.47 3.22 22.17
CA LEU A 229 -2.63 4.14 21.38
C LEU A 229 -3.47 4.96 20.41
N PHE A 230 -4.31 4.28 19.64
CA PHE A 230 -5.17 4.91 18.64
C PHE A 230 -6.13 5.93 19.28
N LYS A 231 -6.75 5.57 20.41
CA LYS A 231 -7.65 6.48 21.13
C LYS A 231 -6.91 7.68 21.71
N LYS A 232 -5.70 7.49 22.25
CA LYS A 232 -4.85 8.56 22.76
C LYS A 232 -4.52 9.58 21.65
N LYS A 233 -4.26 9.12 20.43
CA LYS A 233 -3.91 9.97 19.29
C LYS A 233 -5.10 10.62 18.61
N THR A 234 -6.17 9.85 18.37
CA THR A 234 -7.32 10.31 17.55
C THR A 234 -8.52 10.81 18.37
N GLY A 235 -8.52 10.59 19.69
CA GLY A 235 -9.65 10.87 20.58
C GLY A 235 -10.79 9.83 20.47
N HIS A 236 -10.74 8.89 19.54
CA HIS A 236 -11.79 7.91 19.26
C HIS A 236 -11.27 6.48 19.33
N SER A 237 -12.13 5.52 19.67
CA SER A 237 -11.77 4.11 19.50
C SER A 237 -11.63 3.77 18.00
N PRO A 238 -10.80 2.75 17.62
CA PRO A 238 -10.58 2.39 16.22
C PRO A 238 -11.88 2.14 15.44
N LEU A 239 -12.81 1.36 15.98
CA LEU A 239 -14.08 1.07 15.31
C LEU A 239 -15.01 2.29 15.24
N THR A 240 -14.98 3.17 16.24
CA THR A 240 -15.70 4.45 16.19
C THR A 240 -15.14 5.33 15.07
N TYR A 241 -13.82 5.42 14.95
CA TYR A 241 -13.15 6.18 13.90
C TYR A 241 -13.44 5.60 12.52
N PHE A 242 -13.41 4.28 12.38
CA PHE A 242 -13.76 3.61 11.13
C PHE A 242 -15.19 3.92 10.69
N ASN A 243 -16.13 3.95 11.64
CA ASN A 243 -17.50 4.38 11.36
C ASN A 243 -17.59 5.84 10.92
N LEU A 244 -16.78 6.74 11.50
CA LEU A 244 -16.71 8.15 11.04
C LEU A 244 -16.24 8.23 9.59
N LEU A 245 -15.21 7.47 9.20
CA LEU A 245 -14.72 7.41 7.83
C LEU A 245 -15.81 6.90 6.86
N LYS A 246 -16.53 5.84 7.23
CA LYS A 246 -17.65 5.31 6.43
C LYS A 246 -18.76 6.33 6.22
N ILE A 247 -19.11 7.07 7.28
CA ILE A 247 -20.12 8.14 7.17
C ILE A 247 -19.61 9.29 6.30
N GLN A 248 -18.35 9.70 6.43
CA GLN A 248 -17.74 10.71 5.57
C GLN A 248 -17.79 10.31 4.08
N GLN A 249 -17.45 9.06 3.77
CA GLN A 249 -17.55 8.53 2.41
C GLN A 249 -19.00 8.47 1.92
N SER A 250 -19.95 8.11 2.79
CA SER A 250 -21.36 8.12 2.44
C SER A 250 -21.88 9.52 2.12
N CYS A 251 -21.41 10.55 2.83
CA CYS A 251 -21.72 11.93 2.51
C CYS A 251 -21.24 12.30 1.10
N GLN A 252 -20.01 11.94 0.76
CA GLN A 252 -19.47 12.15 -0.58
C GLN A 252 -20.31 11.45 -1.67
N LEU A 253 -20.72 10.21 -1.44
CA LEU A 253 -21.58 9.47 -2.38
C LEU A 253 -22.99 10.08 -2.47
N LEU A 254 -23.53 10.60 -1.37
CA LEU A 254 -24.82 11.30 -1.35
C LEU A 254 -24.76 12.62 -2.14
N ASP A 255 -23.63 13.31 -2.10
CA ASP A 255 -23.42 14.60 -2.78
C ASP A 255 -23.15 14.41 -4.29
N THR A 256 -22.37 13.38 -4.66
CA THR A 256 -21.84 13.24 -6.03
C THR A 256 -22.57 12.20 -6.89
N THR A 257 -23.49 11.43 -6.32
CA THR A 257 -24.19 10.36 -7.06
C THR A 257 -25.69 10.30 -6.76
N ASP A 258 -26.45 9.69 -7.67
CA ASP A 258 -27.88 9.39 -7.48
C ASP A 258 -28.12 7.98 -6.90
N MET A 259 -27.09 7.34 -6.35
CA MET A 259 -27.20 6.00 -5.74
C MET A 259 -28.28 5.98 -4.66
N LYS A 260 -29.08 4.92 -4.61
CA LYS A 260 -30.05 4.71 -3.52
C LYS A 260 -29.29 4.52 -2.20
N ILE A 261 -29.91 4.89 -1.07
CA ILE A 261 -29.31 4.80 0.26
C ILE A 261 -28.83 3.37 0.56
N ASN A 262 -29.60 2.35 0.18
CA ASN A 262 -29.19 0.96 0.37
C ASN A 262 -27.96 0.57 -0.47
N GLN A 263 -27.80 1.13 -1.66
CA GLN A 263 -26.61 0.90 -2.49
C GLN A 263 -25.37 1.58 -1.88
N ILE A 264 -25.53 2.77 -1.28
CA ILE A 264 -24.47 3.45 -0.53
C ILE A 264 -24.07 2.62 0.69
N CYS A 265 -25.05 2.12 1.46
CA CYS A 265 -24.79 1.24 2.61
C CYS A 265 -23.94 0.05 2.21
N TYR A 266 -24.32 -0.65 1.16
CA TYR A 266 -23.58 -1.80 0.65
C TYR A 266 -22.15 -1.43 0.22
N LYS A 267 -22.01 -0.31 -0.50
CA LYS A 267 -20.71 0.17 -1.00
C LYS A 267 -19.74 0.55 0.11
N ILE A 268 -20.23 0.97 1.27
CA ILE A 268 -19.39 1.27 2.45
C ILE A 268 -19.34 0.10 3.45
N GLY A 269 -19.76 -1.10 3.07
CA GLY A 269 -19.70 -2.30 3.90
C GLY A 269 -20.55 -2.24 5.17
N ILE A 270 -21.74 -1.64 5.09
CA ILE A 270 -22.77 -1.69 6.13
C ILE A 270 -24.00 -2.37 5.55
N GLU A 271 -24.24 -3.62 5.95
CA GLU A 271 -25.35 -4.40 5.39
C GLU A 271 -26.72 -3.95 5.91
N ASP A 272 -26.79 -3.55 7.19
CA ASP A 272 -28.03 -3.09 7.82
C ASP A 272 -28.28 -1.60 7.56
N THR A 273 -29.24 -1.32 6.68
CA THR A 273 -29.65 0.04 6.32
C THR A 273 -30.26 0.82 7.50
N TYR A 274 -30.91 0.14 8.46
CA TYR A 274 -31.45 0.80 9.67
C TYR A 274 -30.33 1.20 10.61
N TYR A 275 -29.34 0.31 10.79
CA TYR A 275 -28.14 0.63 11.54
C TYR A 275 -27.40 1.82 10.93
N PHE A 276 -27.18 1.79 9.59
CA PHE A 276 -26.57 2.90 8.86
C PHE A 276 -27.31 4.22 9.11
N SER A 277 -28.64 4.25 8.94
CA SER A 277 -29.43 5.46 9.09
C SER A 277 -29.34 6.04 10.49
N ARG A 278 -29.35 5.19 11.53
CA ARG A 278 -29.15 5.60 12.93
C ARG A 278 -27.75 6.13 13.18
N LEU A 279 -26.74 5.44 12.67
CA LEU A 279 -25.33 5.84 12.77
C LEU A 279 -25.07 7.17 12.08
N PHE A 280 -25.58 7.31 10.85
CA PHE A 280 -25.48 8.54 10.08
C PHE A 280 -26.15 9.71 10.81
N SER A 281 -27.38 9.53 11.30
CA SER A 281 -28.10 10.58 12.04
C SER A 281 -27.40 10.95 13.33
N LYS A 282 -26.82 9.98 14.03
CA LYS A 282 -26.04 10.23 15.25
C LYS A 282 -24.80 11.09 14.98
N ILE A 283 -24.13 10.88 13.84
CA ILE A 283 -22.88 11.58 13.49
C ILE A 283 -23.17 12.92 12.80
N MET A 284 -24.14 12.96 11.87
CA MET A 284 -24.42 14.13 11.04
C MET A 284 -25.54 15.03 11.56
N GLY A 285 -26.25 14.61 12.60
CA GLY A 285 -27.40 15.37 13.16
C GLY A 285 -28.67 15.33 12.32
N MET A 286 -28.67 14.67 11.17
CA MET A 286 -29.82 14.53 10.26
C MET A 286 -29.77 13.20 9.51
N SER A 287 -30.90 12.75 8.98
CA SER A 287 -30.94 11.48 8.21
C SER A 287 -30.19 11.60 6.86
N PRO A 288 -29.74 10.47 6.27
CA PRO A 288 -29.11 10.46 4.95
C PRO A 288 -30.02 11.08 3.86
N ARG A 289 -31.32 10.93 3.99
CA ARG A 289 -32.31 11.49 3.05
C ARG A 289 -32.43 12.99 3.17
N GLU A 290 -32.44 13.52 4.38
CA GLU A 290 -32.43 14.97 4.64
C GLU A 290 -31.12 15.60 4.19
N TYR A 291 -29.99 14.95 4.48
CA TYR A 291 -28.66 15.41 4.06
C TYR A 291 -28.59 15.56 2.53
N ARG A 292 -29.04 14.55 1.77
CA ARG A 292 -29.09 14.65 0.30
C ARG A 292 -29.94 15.82 -0.21
N LYS A 293 -31.06 16.08 0.45
CA LYS A 293 -31.94 17.20 0.06
C LYS A 293 -31.34 18.55 0.36
N SER A 294 -30.65 18.69 1.51
CA SER A 294 -30.04 19.98 1.92
C SER A 294 -28.89 20.41 1.04
N LYS A 295 -28.19 19.46 0.37
CA LYS A 295 -27.06 19.74 -0.51
C LYS A 295 -27.45 20.00 -1.97
N LYS A 296 -28.67 19.60 -2.39
CA LYS A 296 -29.20 19.82 -3.75
C LYS A 296 -30.07 21.09 -3.86
N GLY A 297 -30.13 21.91 -2.82
CA GLY A 297 -30.87 23.17 -2.77
C GLY A 297 -30.02 24.40 -3.07
#